data_28b461db247b68b9f527394f3cad0ddb
#
_entry.id   28b461db247b68b9f527394f3cad0ddb
#
_cell.length_a   1.000
_cell.length_b   1.000
_cell.length_c   1.000
_cell.angle_alpha   90.00
_cell.angle_beta   90.00
_cell.angle_gamma   90.00
#
_symmetry.space_group_name_H-M   'P 1'
#
loop_
_entity.id
_entity.type
_entity.pdbx_description
1 polymer ?
#
loop_
_entity_poly.entity_id
_entity_poly.type
_entity_poly.pdbx_seq_one_letter_code
_entity_poly.pdbx_strand_id
1 'polypeptide(L)'
;MRRILLSTATTMAVMLLPLVGHAAQLDALTSLNLEIPSSDATFPDGPGADAMNGNCLACHSADHLLNQPMLPKETWEEIVHKMISAYKAPIAPEDVAPIVDYLARTKGMM
;
A
#
# COMPACT_ATOMS: atom_id res chain seq x y z
N MET A 1 20.92 76.74 -5.79
CA MET A 1 21.34 75.35 -5.59
C MET A 1 20.66 74.73 -4.34
N ARG A 2 19.35 74.50 -4.37
CA ARG A 2 18.63 74.03 -3.13
C ARG A 2 17.30 73.26 -3.43
N ARG A 3 17.27 72.41 -4.46
CA ARG A 3 16.04 71.71 -4.88
C ARG A 3 16.23 70.25 -5.30
N ILE A 4 17.26 69.54 -4.85
CA ILE A 4 17.53 68.18 -5.30
C ILE A 4 17.59 67.15 -4.13
N LEU A 5 17.15 67.47 -2.91
CA LEU A 5 17.28 66.56 -1.77
C LEU A 5 15.95 66.07 -1.18
N LEU A 6 14.82 66.23 -1.86
CA LEU A 6 13.53 65.78 -1.34
C LEU A 6 12.87 64.66 -2.13
N SER A 7 13.54 64.00 -3.07
CA SER A 7 12.90 63.02 -3.93
C SER A 7 13.34 61.56 -3.72
N THR A 8 14.16 61.25 -2.73
CA THR A 8 14.67 59.87 -2.51
C THR A 8 14.12 59.18 -1.29
N ALA A 9 13.25 59.84 -0.51
CA ALA A 9 12.71 59.24 0.72
C ALA A 9 11.36 58.50 0.56
N THR A 10 10.71 58.58 -0.60
CA THR A 10 9.34 58.07 -0.77
C THR A 10 9.27 56.70 -1.45
N THR A 11 10.40 56.19 -1.96
CA THR A 11 10.39 54.91 -2.75
C THR A 11 10.75 53.66 -1.95
N MET A 12 11.08 53.80 -0.65
CA MET A 12 11.54 52.65 0.15
C MET A 12 10.50 52.09 1.13
N ALA A 13 9.30 52.65 1.13
CA ALA A 13 8.24 52.25 2.08
C ALA A 13 7.25 51.21 1.53
N VAL A 14 7.37 50.75 0.28
CA VAL A 14 6.40 49.85 -0.36
C VAL A 14 6.82 48.38 -0.36
N MET A 15 8.02 48.05 0.12
CA MET A 15 8.56 46.67 0.07
C MET A 15 8.40 45.85 1.37
N LEU A 16 7.61 46.29 2.33
CA LEU A 16 7.30 45.55 3.56
C LEU A 16 5.81 45.20 3.63
N LEU A 17 5.27 44.64 2.55
CA LEU A 17 4.05 43.83 2.66
C LEU A 17 4.44 42.50 3.31
N PRO A 18 3.94 42.18 4.52
CA PRO A 18 4.12 40.86 5.05
C PRO A 18 3.46 39.90 4.07
N LEU A 19 4.21 38.91 3.57
CA LEU A 19 3.62 37.70 3.04
C LEU A 19 2.84 37.06 4.20
N VAL A 20 1.59 37.45 4.33
CA VAL A 20 0.63 36.69 5.14
C VAL A 20 0.46 35.41 4.36
N GLY A 21 1.32 34.42 4.65
CA GLY A 21 1.13 33.06 4.20
C GLY A 21 -0.26 32.66 4.67
N HIS A 22 -1.16 32.40 3.75
CA HIS A 22 -2.38 31.71 4.04
C HIS A 22 -1.97 30.33 4.52
N ALA A 23 -1.77 30.17 5.82
CA ALA A 23 -1.82 28.86 6.44
C ALA A 23 -3.20 28.31 6.06
N ALA A 24 -3.20 27.33 5.14
CA ALA A 24 -4.41 26.61 4.84
C ALA A 24 -4.99 26.12 6.19
N GLN A 25 -6.15 26.61 6.52
CA GLN A 25 -6.86 26.20 7.72
C GLN A 25 -7.11 24.69 7.57
N LEU A 26 -6.38 23.91 8.33
CA LEU A 26 -6.60 22.46 8.47
C LEU A 26 -7.82 22.18 9.38
N ASP A 27 -8.78 23.10 9.44
CA ASP A 27 -9.93 23.06 10.33
C ASP A 27 -10.95 21.96 9.99
N ALA A 28 -10.69 21.11 9.01
CA ALA A 28 -11.70 20.16 8.56
C ALA A 28 -11.20 18.71 8.48
N LEU A 29 -10.15 18.32 9.18
CA LEU A 29 -9.84 16.91 9.34
C LEU A 29 -10.73 16.32 10.44
N THR A 30 -11.95 15.94 10.05
CA THR A 30 -12.83 15.19 10.92
C THR A 30 -12.49 13.70 10.80
N SER A 31 -12.20 13.04 11.92
CA SER A 31 -12.03 11.59 11.92
C SER A 31 -13.34 10.94 11.48
N LEU A 32 -13.30 10.22 10.37
CA LEU A 32 -14.41 9.41 9.90
C LEU A 32 -14.23 7.99 10.43
N ASN A 33 -15.23 7.53 11.16
CA ASN A 33 -15.27 6.14 11.62
C ASN A 33 -15.76 5.28 10.45
N LEU A 34 -14.81 4.57 9.81
CA LEU A 34 -15.12 3.66 8.71
C LEU A 34 -15.20 2.24 9.26
N GLU A 35 -16.35 1.61 9.06
CA GLU A 35 -16.46 0.16 9.18
C GLU A 35 -15.78 -0.47 7.97
N ILE A 36 -14.61 -1.06 8.19
CA ILE A 36 -13.89 -1.79 7.13
C ILE A 36 -14.59 -3.15 6.99
N PRO A 37 -15.16 -3.46 5.80
CA PRO A 37 -15.75 -4.78 5.60
C PRO A 37 -14.69 -5.86 5.80
N SER A 38 -14.96 -6.83 6.66
CA SER A 38 -14.17 -8.04 6.83
C SER A 38 -14.67 -9.11 5.87
N SER A 39 -13.77 -9.92 5.34
CA SER A 39 -14.12 -11.09 4.54
C SER A 39 -13.77 -12.35 5.33
N ASP A 40 -14.75 -13.23 5.50
CA ASP A 40 -14.55 -14.58 6.04
C ASP A 40 -14.23 -15.61 4.93
N ALA A 41 -13.91 -15.10 3.72
CA ALA A 41 -13.59 -15.94 2.58
C ALA A 41 -12.34 -16.78 2.87
N THR A 42 -12.45 -18.06 2.57
CA THR A 42 -11.34 -19.01 2.57
C THR A 42 -10.96 -19.37 1.14
N PHE A 43 -9.79 -19.96 0.99
CA PHE A 43 -9.41 -20.50 -0.33
C PHE A 43 -10.30 -21.70 -0.67
N PRO A 44 -10.79 -21.81 -1.94
CA PRO A 44 -11.58 -22.94 -2.39
C PRO A 44 -10.93 -24.29 -2.10
N ASP A 45 -11.75 -25.27 -1.76
CA ASP A 45 -11.29 -26.62 -1.45
C ASP A 45 -10.48 -27.26 -2.59
N GLY A 46 -9.57 -28.10 -2.22
CA GLY A 46 -8.72 -28.84 -3.14
C GLY A 46 -7.34 -29.15 -2.56
N PRO A 47 -6.52 -29.94 -3.27
CA PRO A 47 -5.17 -30.24 -2.81
C PRO A 47 -4.37 -28.98 -2.51
N GLY A 48 -3.83 -28.84 -1.29
CA GLY A 48 -3.10 -27.68 -0.83
C GLY A 48 -3.95 -26.55 -0.21
N ALA A 49 -5.29 -26.66 -0.21
CA ALA A 49 -6.17 -25.65 0.38
C ALA A 49 -5.90 -25.45 1.89
N ASP A 50 -5.64 -26.54 2.62
CA ASP A 50 -5.32 -26.46 4.05
C ASP A 50 -4.04 -25.68 4.30
N ALA A 51 -2.99 -25.92 3.49
CA ALA A 51 -1.74 -25.17 3.57
C ALA A 51 -1.94 -23.69 3.22
N MET A 52 -2.78 -23.38 2.21
CA MET A 52 -3.15 -22.01 1.87
C MET A 52 -3.89 -21.32 3.02
N ASN A 53 -4.94 -21.94 3.54
CA ASN A 53 -5.74 -21.37 4.62
C ASN A 53 -4.95 -21.22 5.92
N GLY A 54 -4.11 -22.20 6.25
CA GLY A 54 -3.30 -22.18 7.48
C GLY A 54 -2.18 -21.16 7.46
N ASN A 55 -1.57 -20.89 6.31
CA ASN A 55 -0.41 -20.01 6.21
C ASN A 55 -0.75 -18.61 5.69
N CYS A 56 -1.61 -18.48 4.69
CA CYS A 56 -1.80 -17.21 3.99
C CYS A 56 -2.79 -16.27 4.70
N LEU A 57 -3.84 -16.83 5.32
CA LEU A 57 -4.88 -16.03 6.00
C LEU A 57 -4.40 -15.36 7.29
N ALA A 58 -3.22 -15.73 7.78
CA ALA A 58 -2.63 -15.08 8.96
C ALA A 58 -2.30 -13.59 8.77
N CYS A 59 -2.08 -13.16 7.53
CA CYS A 59 -1.62 -11.81 7.23
C CYS A 59 -2.52 -11.02 6.27
N HIS A 60 -3.28 -11.68 5.41
CA HIS A 60 -4.19 -11.04 4.44
C HIS A 60 -5.36 -11.96 4.08
N SER A 61 -6.40 -11.39 3.47
CA SER A 61 -7.58 -12.16 3.07
C SER A 61 -7.31 -13.07 1.87
N ALA A 62 -8.14 -14.12 1.70
CA ALA A 62 -8.11 -14.94 0.49
C ALA A 62 -8.35 -14.12 -0.78
N ASP A 63 -9.22 -13.12 -0.71
CA ASP A 63 -9.53 -12.23 -1.83
C ASP A 63 -8.30 -11.53 -2.39
N HIS A 64 -7.32 -11.21 -1.54
CA HIS A 64 -6.06 -10.60 -1.99
C HIS A 64 -5.35 -11.48 -3.03
N LEU A 65 -5.35 -12.78 -2.86
CA LEU A 65 -4.75 -13.74 -3.78
C LEU A 65 -5.70 -14.13 -4.92
N LEU A 66 -6.98 -14.35 -4.60
CA LEU A 66 -7.98 -14.77 -5.59
C LEU A 66 -8.20 -13.73 -6.70
N ASN A 67 -7.98 -12.44 -6.41
CA ASN A 67 -8.08 -11.35 -7.37
C ASN A 67 -6.76 -11.03 -8.10
N GLN A 68 -5.67 -11.76 -7.84
CA GLN A 68 -4.42 -11.60 -8.59
C GLN A 68 -4.58 -12.10 -10.05
N PRO A 69 -3.77 -11.59 -10.98
CA PRO A 69 -3.73 -12.11 -12.35
C PRO A 69 -3.28 -13.58 -12.38
N MET A 70 -3.54 -14.24 -13.51
CA MET A 70 -2.96 -15.55 -13.78
C MET A 70 -1.46 -15.41 -14.02
N LEU A 71 -0.64 -16.19 -13.33
CA LEU A 71 0.82 -16.12 -13.40
C LEU A 71 1.43 -17.51 -13.66
N PRO A 72 2.61 -17.59 -14.29
CA PRO A 72 3.36 -18.84 -14.41
C PRO A 72 3.66 -19.45 -13.03
N LYS A 73 3.79 -20.78 -12.97
CA LYS A 73 4.12 -21.49 -11.72
C LYS A 73 5.40 -20.96 -11.06
N GLU A 74 6.41 -20.69 -11.87
CA GLU A 74 7.70 -20.17 -11.43
C GLU A 74 7.56 -18.82 -10.73
N THR A 75 6.68 -17.97 -11.24
CA THR A 75 6.40 -16.67 -10.61
C THR A 75 5.68 -16.84 -9.27
N TRP A 76 4.75 -17.81 -9.15
CA TRP A 76 4.13 -18.13 -7.87
C TRP A 76 5.14 -18.66 -6.85
N GLU A 77 6.07 -19.49 -7.28
CA GLU A 77 7.16 -19.98 -6.44
C GLU A 77 8.03 -18.82 -5.91
N GLU A 78 8.43 -17.90 -6.80
CA GLU A 78 9.18 -16.69 -6.40
C GLU A 78 8.41 -15.84 -5.40
N ILE A 79 7.09 -15.68 -5.58
CA ILE A 79 6.23 -14.93 -4.66
C ILE A 79 6.19 -15.59 -3.29
N VAL A 80 6.00 -16.90 -3.21
CA VAL A 80 5.99 -17.65 -1.95
C VAL A 80 7.33 -17.53 -1.22
N HIS A 81 8.43 -17.70 -1.95
CA HIS A 81 9.77 -17.50 -1.39
C HIS A 81 10.01 -16.07 -0.90
N LYS A 82 9.46 -15.06 -1.59
CA LYS A 82 9.52 -13.67 -1.16
C LYS A 82 8.73 -13.45 0.13
N MET A 83 7.55 -14.07 0.30
CA MET A 83 6.79 -13.99 1.56
C MET A 83 7.63 -14.52 2.73
N ILE A 84 8.35 -15.64 2.53
CA ILE A 84 9.21 -16.23 3.56
C ILE A 84 10.45 -15.36 3.82
N SER A 85 11.18 -14.98 2.78
CA SER A 85 12.49 -14.34 2.91
C SER A 85 12.41 -12.88 3.30
N ALA A 86 11.54 -12.10 2.64
CA ALA A 86 11.40 -10.66 2.84
C ALA A 86 10.41 -10.31 3.94
N TYR A 87 9.24 -10.94 3.93
CA TYR A 87 8.15 -10.62 4.86
C TYR A 87 8.07 -11.53 6.08
N LYS A 88 8.98 -12.53 6.15
CA LYS A 88 9.10 -13.45 7.31
C LYS A 88 7.83 -14.25 7.59
N ALA A 89 7.07 -14.57 6.55
CA ALA A 89 5.92 -15.44 6.69
C ALA A 89 6.34 -16.80 7.29
N PRO A 90 5.68 -17.28 8.34
CA PRO A 90 6.06 -18.49 9.05
C PRO A 90 5.56 -19.77 8.33
N ILE A 91 5.88 -19.89 7.04
CA ILE A 91 5.50 -21.05 6.22
C ILE A 91 6.51 -22.16 6.45
N ALA A 92 6.01 -23.32 6.86
CA ALA A 92 6.86 -24.49 7.03
C ALA A 92 7.39 -25.01 5.68
N PRO A 93 8.61 -25.53 5.62
CA PRO A 93 9.20 -26.01 4.35
C PRO A 93 8.32 -27.04 3.61
N GLU A 94 7.62 -27.90 4.35
CA GLU A 94 6.70 -28.90 3.83
C GLU A 94 5.44 -28.32 3.17
N ASP A 95 5.04 -27.10 3.53
CA ASP A 95 3.87 -26.43 2.98
C ASP A 95 4.17 -25.66 1.70
N VAL A 96 5.44 -25.35 1.39
CA VAL A 96 5.82 -24.53 0.24
C VAL A 96 5.35 -25.17 -1.07
N ALA A 97 5.66 -26.45 -1.30
CA ALA A 97 5.27 -27.14 -2.53
C ALA A 97 3.75 -27.27 -2.68
N PRO A 98 2.97 -27.68 -1.66
CA PRO A 98 1.51 -27.68 -1.71
C PRO A 98 0.90 -26.31 -2.03
N ILE A 99 1.44 -25.22 -1.47
CA ILE A 99 1.00 -23.86 -1.72
C ILE A 99 1.25 -23.46 -3.18
N VAL A 100 2.47 -23.66 -3.67
CA VAL A 100 2.85 -23.33 -5.06
C VAL A 100 2.00 -24.13 -6.06
N ASP A 101 1.79 -25.43 -5.82
CA ASP A 101 0.97 -26.29 -6.67
C ASP A 101 -0.52 -25.88 -6.63
N TYR A 102 -1.02 -25.44 -5.49
CA TYR A 102 -2.37 -24.90 -5.37
C TYR A 102 -2.51 -23.62 -6.23
N LEU A 103 -1.60 -22.68 -6.08
CA LEU A 103 -1.60 -21.42 -6.83
C LEU A 103 -1.43 -21.66 -8.34
N ALA A 104 -0.53 -22.52 -8.75
CA ALA A 104 -0.34 -22.89 -10.15
C ALA A 104 -1.59 -23.52 -10.78
N ARG A 105 -2.36 -24.29 -10.00
CA ARG A 105 -3.59 -24.91 -10.48
C ARG A 105 -4.77 -23.94 -10.53
N THR A 106 -4.90 -23.04 -9.56
CA THR A 106 -6.04 -22.14 -9.43
C THR A 106 -5.83 -20.79 -10.09
N LYS A 107 -4.60 -20.34 -10.15
CA LYS A 107 -4.17 -19.03 -10.68
C LYS A 107 -2.97 -19.15 -11.63
N GLY A 108 -2.73 -20.34 -12.19
CA GLY A 108 -1.66 -20.57 -13.14
C GLY A 108 -2.04 -20.20 -14.58
N MET A 109 -1.09 -19.67 -15.34
CA MET A 109 -1.19 -19.59 -16.80
C MET A 109 -0.89 -20.97 -17.40
N MET A 110 -1.73 -21.42 -18.33
CA MET A 110 -1.46 -22.60 -19.16
C MET A 110 -0.46 -22.24 -20.25
#